data_b633a3d629d6c5dc867c268bc9efd8ee
#
_entry.id   b633a3d629d6c5dc867c268bc9efd8ee
#
_cell.length_a   1.000
_cell.length_b   1.000
_cell.length_c   1.000
_cell.angle_alpha   90.00
_cell.angle_beta   90.00
_cell.angle_gamma   90.00
#
_symmetry.space_group_name_H-M   'P 1'
#
loop_
_entity.id
_entity.type
_entity.pdbx_description
1 polymer ?
#
loop_
_entity_poly.entity_id
_entity_poly.type
_entity_poly.pdbx_seq_one_letter_code
_entity_poly.pdbx_strand_id
1 'polypeptide(L)'
;MGRHIVNRLGRIGSQVIIPYRGDTFRLERLRLCGDLGQILFTPMDSIYHEDQMRKAMMHSNVVINLIGKEYESDSYDFHDLYVDAPANIARIAKEMGVERFIHFSHLNADPNPPELIYFGTDLPRGNSSLKKKWEGDQLVREIFPEAIIFRPADIYGIKDWYFFKYIYHRRYSKIRHAIPIWREGMDTVKQPVWSSDVAAGVLNAVFDTDAPGNTYYCVGPERYCLNNMVDHITKICAREFRYITDIDVSYIRKLIRQRKNRIVNIDTLQREALSDLIVQRHLAKTLEDLGVQPRSLQDMAPIVTNPYMAFKSMDDEYIKTKYTIPKLISVDD
;
A
#
# COMPACT_ATOMS: atom_id res chain seq x y z
N MET A 1 -7.33 -0.22 -0.34
CA MET A 1 -7.30 -1.61 -0.85
C MET A 1 -8.52 -2.41 -0.38
N GLY A 2 -8.64 -2.81 0.88
CA GLY A 2 -9.67 -3.73 1.37
C GLY A 2 -11.10 -3.42 0.91
N ARG A 3 -11.48 -2.13 0.88
CA ARG A 3 -12.82 -1.73 0.40
C ARG A 3 -13.08 -2.09 -1.08
N HIS A 4 -12.06 -2.03 -1.93
CA HIS A 4 -12.21 -2.43 -3.33
C HIS A 4 -12.37 -3.94 -3.47
N ILE A 5 -11.65 -4.71 -2.65
CA ILE A 5 -11.77 -6.18 -2.62
C ILE A 5 -13.17 -6.56 -2.12
N VAL A 6 -13.62 -6.01 -0.98
CA VAL A 6 -14.96 -6.27 -0.44
C VAL A 6 -16.05 -5.92 -1.45
N ASN A 7 -15.94 -4.76 -2.12
CA ASN A 7 -16.92 -4.35 -3.13
C ASN A 7 -16.98 -5.32 -4.32
N ARG A 8 -15.82 -5.81 -4.78
CA ARG A 8 -15.77 -6.78 -5.88
C ARG A 8 -16.34 -8.14 -5.48
N LEU A 9 -15.96 -8.65 -4.31
CA LEU A 9 -16.49 -9.90 -3.77
C LEU A 9 -18.00 -9.81 -3.50
N GLY A 10 -18.48 -8.68 -2.96
CA GLY A 10 -19.90 -8.45 -2.77
C GLY A 10 -20.69 -8.49 -4.08
N ARG A 11 -20.18 -7.88 -5.14
CA ARG A 11 -20.85 -7.85 -6.46
C ARG A 11 -21.00 -9.22 -7.12
N ILE A 12 -20.13 -10.17 -6.84
CA ILE A 12 -20.23 -11.54 -7.36
C ILE A 12 -21.02 -12.48 -6.44
N GLY A 13 -21.61 -11.95 -5.35
CA GLY A 13 -22.44 -12.72 -4.44
C GLY A 13 -21.69 -13.47 -3.34
N SER A 14 -20.37 -13.25 -3.18
CA SER A 14 -19.59 -13.89 -2.11
C SER A 14 -19.99 -13.36 -0.74
N GLN A 15 -20.14 -14.26 0.25
CA GLN A 15 -20.22 -13.86 1.64
C GLN A 15 -18.84 -13.42 2.13
N VAL A 16 -18.73 -12.24 2.73
CA VAL A 16 -17.47 -11.67 3.19
C VAL A 16 -17.50 -11.43 4.69
N ILE A 17 -16.63 -12.10 5.41
CA ILE A 17 -16.42 -11.91 6.84
C ILE A 17 -15.27 -10.94 7.04
N ILE A 18 -15.53 -9.84 7.73
CA ILE A 18 -14.54 -8.78 7.97
C ILE A 18 -14.20 -8.73 9.46
N PRO A 19 -13.05 -9.26 9.86
CA PRO A 19 -12.55 -9.07 11.20
C PRO A 19 -12.22 -7.58 11.43
N TYR A 20 -12.68 -7.02 12.54
CA TYR A 20 -12.49 -5.61 12.84
C TYR A 20 -12.05 -5.37 14.28
N ARG A 21 -11.39 -4.25 14.51
CA ARG A 21 -10.98 -3.77 15.82
C ARG A 21 -11.48 -2.35 16.05
N GLY A 22 -12.04 -2.12 17.23
CA GLY A 22 -12.55 -0.81 17.65
C GLY A 22 -13.97 -0.54 17.16
N ASP A 23 -14.26 0.71 16.78
CA ASP A 23 -15.60 1.20 16.47
C ASP A 23 -16.13 0.70 15.12
N THR A 24 -17.37 0.22 15.13
CA THR A 24 -18.12 -0.26 13.96
C THR A 24 -18.57 0.87 13.03
N PHE A 25 -18.65 2.10 13.50
CA PHE A 25 -19.09 3.25 12.71
C PHE A 25 -18.28 3.44 11.41
N ARG A 26 -16.98 3.14 11.46
CA ARG A 26 -16.11 3.20 10.28
C ARG A 26 -16.39 2.12 9.24
N LEU A 27 -17.07 1.06 9.64
CA LEU A 27 -17.36 -0.11 8.81
C LEU A 27 -18.69 0.00 8.07
N GLU A 28 -19.57 0.90 8.48
CA GLU A 28 -20.92 1.05 7.88
C GLU A 28 -20.90 1.20 6.36
N ARG A 29 -19.88 1.88 5.83
CA ARG A 29 -19.72 2.03 4.38
C ARG A 29 -19.41 0.70 3.67
N LEU A 30 -18.88 -0.30 4.38
CA LEU A 30 -18.62 -1.62 3.82
C LEU A 30 -19.90 -2.45 3.73
N ARG A 31 -20.90 -2.20 4.56
CA ARG A 31 -22.22 -2.86 4.48
C ARG A 31 -22.89 -2.62 3.14
N LEU A 32 -22.63 -1.47 2.53
CA LEU A 32 -23.18 -1.10 1.21
C LEU A 32 -22.50 -1.82 0.04
N CYS A 33 -21.49 -2.66 0.30
CA CYS A 33 -20.77 -3.41 -0.73
C CYS A 33 -21.44 -4.73 -1.10
N GLY A 34 -22.50 -5.15 -0.43
CA GLY A 34 -23.24 -6.38 -0.68
C GLY A 34 -24.66 -6.32 -0.12
N ASP A 35 -25.40 -7.40 -0.35
CA ASP A 35 -26.77 -7.56 0.13
C ASP A 35 -26.84 -7.85 1.64
N LEU A 36 -28.06 -7.90 2.18
CA LEU A 36 -28.32 -8.22 3.58
C LEU A 36 -27.76 -9.61 3.94
N GLY A 37 -26.95 -9.64 5.01
CA GLY A 37 -26.33 -10.89 5.47
C GLY A 37 -25.09 -11.33 4.67
N GLN A 38 -24.73 -10.65 3.61
CA GLN A 38 -23.56 -10.98 2.80
C GLN A 38 -22.26 -10.44 3.40
N ILE A 39 -22.29 -9.23 3.97
CA ILE A 39 -21.12 -8.62 4.61
C ILE A 39 -21.27 -8.73 6.12
N LEU A 40 -20.45 -9.57 6.74
CA LEU A 40 -20.46 -9.84 8.16
C LEU A 40 -19.25 -9.21 8.85
N PHE A 41 -19.46 -8.67 10.05
CA PHE A 41 -18.38 -8.10 10.86
C PHE A 41 -18.17 -8.96 12.11
N THR A 42 -16.91 -9.38 12.33
CA THR A 42 -16.53 -10.18 13.50
C THR A 42 -15.49 -9.42 14.32
N PRO A 43 -15.70 -9.22 15.63
CA PRO A 43 -14.70 -8.59 16.48
C PRO A 43 -13.38 -9.38 16.48
N MET A 44 -12.27 -8.67 16.36
CA MET A 44 -10.91 -9.21 16.49
C MET A 44 -10.03 -8.18 17.19
N ASP A 45 -9.93 -8.27 18.50
CA ASP A 45 -9.29 -7.24 19.32
C ASP A 45 -7.77 -7.25 19.21
N SER A 46 -7.18 -8.42 18.95
CA SER A 46 -5.73 -8.57 18.82
C SER A 46 -5.37 -9.59 17.73
N ILE A 47 -4.18 -9.39 17.16
CA ILE A 47 -3.55 -10.36 16.24
C ILE A 47 -3.08 -11.64 16.93
N TYR A 48 -3.16 -11.70 18.26
CA TYR A 48 -2.79 -12.86 19.09
C TYR A 48 -4.01 -13.62 19.62
N HIS A 49 -5.24 -13.13 19.36
CA HIS A 49 -6.46 -13.81 19.80
C HIS A 49 -6.88 -14.88 18.79
N GLU A 50 -6.27 -16.07 18.91
CA GLU A 50 -6.51 -17.19 17.98
C GLU A 50 -7.97 -17.63 17.90
N ASP A 51 -8.70 -17.66 19.02
CA ASP A 51 -10.10 -18.05 19.03
C ASP A 51 -10.98 -17.12 18.22
N GLN A 52 -10.68 -15.81 18.24
CA GLN A 52 -11.39 -14.84 17.43
C GLN A 52 -11.05 -15.02 15.94
N MET A 53 -9.79 -15.38 15.63
CA MET A 53 -9.38 -15.71 14.25
C MET A 53 -10.09 -16.99 13.77
N ARG A 54 -10.10 -18.07 14.57
CA ARG A 54 -10.81 -19.31 14.22
C ARG A 54 -12.28 -19.05 13.97
N LYS A 55 -12.93 -18.25 14.81
CA LYS A 55 -14.32 -17.85 14.62
C LYS A 55 -14.54 -17.06 13.33
N ALA A 56 -13.63 -16.16 12.99
CA ALA A 56 -13.72 -15.36 11.76
C ALA A 56 -13.49 -16.22 10.48
N MET A 57 -12.67 -17.27 10.59
CA MET A 57 -12.34 -18.16 9.46
C MET A 57 -13.27 -19.38 9.34
N MET A 58 -14.18 -19.55 10.30
CA MET A 58 -15.12 -20.68 10.29
C MET A 58 -15.91 -20.70 8.98
N HIS A 59 -15.84 -21.82 8.27
CA HIS A 59 -16.48 -22.05 6.95
C HIS A 59 -15.98 -21.13 5.82
N SER A 60 -14.82 -20.50 5.97
CA SER A 60 -14.24 -19.66 4.92
C SER A 60 -13.42 -20.51 3.94
N ASN A 61 -13.68 -20.39 2.64
CA ASN A 61 -12.86 -21.01 1.58
C ASN A 61 -11.58 -20.22 1.31
N VAL A 62 -11.63 -18.89 1.48
CA VAL A 62 -10.54 -17.99 1.12
C VAL A 62 -10.26 -17.05 2.29
N VAL A 63 -8.99 -16.87 2.61
CA VAL A 63 -8.52 -15.86 3.56
C VAL A 63 -7.61 -14.87 2.84
N ILE A 64 -7.89 -13.58 3.00
CA ILE A 64 -7.12 -12.50 2.41
C ILE A 64 -6.51 -11.66 3.54
N ASN A 65 -5.21 -11.79 3.76
CA ASN A 65 -4.50 -11.01 4.77
C ASN A 65 -4.08 -9.64 4.24
N LEU A 66 -4.71 -8.60 4.77
CA LEU A 66 -4.43 -7.18 4.47
C LEU A 66 -3.88 -6.42 5.69
N ILE A 67 -3.49 -7.14 6.75
CA ILE A 67 -2.95 -6.50 7.96
C ILE A 67 -1.62 -5.84 7.63
N GLY A 68 -1.51 -4.56 7.98
CA GLY A 68 -0.29 -3.80 7.82
C GLY A 68 -0.46 -2.35 8.22
N LYS A 69 0.64 -1.71 8.61
CA LYS A 69 0.75 -0.29 8.91
C LYS A 69 2.09 0.24 8.44
N GLU A 70 2.15 1.53 8.18
CA GLU A 70 3.39 2.21 7.77
C GLU A 70 4.19 2.77 8.96
N TYR A 71 3.73 2.54 10.18
CA TYR A 71 4.34 3.03 11.41
C TYR A 71 4.13 2.04 12.55
N GLU A 72 5.07 2.01 13.47
CA GLU A 72 4.95 1.26 14.72
C GLU A 72 3.95 1.95 15.65
N SER A 73 3.17 1.15 16.38
CA SER A 73 2.24 1.64 17.39
C SER A 73 2.71 1.24 18.79
N ASP A 74 2.04 1.73 19.84
CA ASP A 74 2.34 1.31 21.21
C ASP A 74 2.03 -0.16 21.46
N SER A 75 1.13 -0.74 20.67
CA SER A 75 0.67 -2.12 20.85
C SER A 75 1.37 -3.13 19.95
N TYR A 76 1.91 -2.70 18.79
CA TYR A 76 2.50 -3.59 17.80
C TYR A 76 3.66 -2.90 17.10
N ASP A 77 4.77 -3.60 16.99
CA ASP A 77 5.92 -3.24 16.16
C ASP A 77 5.82 -3.84 14.75
N PHE A 78 6.85 -3.68 13.92
CA PHE A 78 6.85 -4.25 12.57
C PHE A 78 7.04 -5.77 12.57
N HIS A 79 7.65 -6.35 13.60
CA HIS A 79 7.78 -7.80 13.71
C HIS A 79 6.42 -8.43 13.98
N ASP A 80 5.68 -7.91 14.97
CA ASP A 80 4.32 -8.34 15.27
C ASP A 80 3.41 -8.31 14.05
N LEU A 81 3.50 -7.23 13.27
CA LEU A 81 2.56 -6.99 12.15
C LEU A 81 2.92 -7.75 10.87
N TYR A 82 4.22 -7.94 10.60
CA TYR A 82 4.68 -8.46 9.30
C TYR A 82 5.28 -9.86 9.37
N VAL A 83 5.55 -10.37 10.58
CA VAL A 83 6.07 -11.72 10.81
C VAL A 83 5.07 -12.55 11.60
N ASP A 84 4.74 -12.16 12.84
CA ASP A 84 3.90 -12.97 13.72
C ASP A 84 2.45 -13.04 13.26
N ALA A 85 1.85 -11.90 12.89
CA ALA A 85 0.46 -11.86 12.44
C ALA A 85 0.23 -12.70 11.18
N PRO A 86 1.00 -12.55 10.09
CA PRO A 86 0.85 -13.40 8.91
C PRO A 86 1.08 -14.87 9.18
N ALA A 87 2.08 -15.23 10.00
CA ALA A 87 2.36 -16.61 10.38
C ALA A 87 1.19 -17.24 11.16
N ASN A 88 0.66 -16.53 12.17
CA ASN A 88 -0.50 -17.00 12.95
C ASN A 88 -1.74 -17.16 12.06
N ILE A 89 -2.02 -16.19 11.18
CA ILE A 89 -3.16 -16.25 10.28
C ILE A 89 -3.03 -17.42 9.32
N ALA A 90 -1.84 -17.63 8.72
CA ALA A 90 -1.58 -18.74 7.80
C ALA A 90 -1.71 -20.10 8.51
N ARG A 91 -1.21 -20.23 9.74
CA ARG A 91 -1.32 -21.45 10.53
C ARG A 91 -2.79 -21.78 10.85
N ILE A 92 -3.54 -20.80 11.33
CA ILE A 92 -4.97 -21.00 11.66
C ILE A 92 -5.77 -21.26 10.39
N ALA A 93 -5.48 -20.58 9.28
CA ALA A 93 -6.14 -20.84 8.00
C ALA A 93 -5.93 -22.30 7.54
N LYS A 94 -4.71 -22.82 7.70
CA LYS A 94 -4.40 -24.22 7.41
C LYS A 94 -5.13 -25.20 8.34
N GLU A 95 -5.15 -24.91 9.65
CA GLU A 95 -5.90 -25.69 10.65
C GLU A 95 -7.41 -25.75 10.34
N MET A 96 -7.98 -24.63 9.86
CA MET A 96 -9.40 -24.53 9.52
C MET A 96 -9.75 -25.10 8.14
N GLY A 97 -8.78 -25.60 7.39
CA GLY A 97 -9.00 -26.19 6.06
C GLY A 97 -9.33 -25.16 4.99
N VAL A 98 -8.83 -23.92 5.12
CA VAL A 98 -8.99 -22.87 4.10
C VAL A 98 -8.30 -23.31 2.82
N GLU A 99 -9.02 -23.23 1.69
CA GLU A 99 -8.52 -23.68 0.38
C GLU A 99 -7.47 -22.71 -0.21
N ARG A 100 -7.66 -21.40 0.01
CA ARG A 100 -6.79 -20.36 -0.58
C ARG A 100 -6.40 -19.30 0.45
N PHE A 101 -5.13 -19.04 0.54
CA PHE A 101 -4.56 -18.00 1.39
C PHE A 101 -3.85 -16.94 0.54
N ILE A 102 -4.31 -15.69 0.62
CA ILE A 102 -3.73 -14.56 -0.11
C ILE A 102 -3.06 -13.62 0.89
N HIS A 103 -1.78 -13.38 0.68
CA HIS A 103 -0.97 -12.52 1.53
C HIS A 103 -0.44 -11.29 0.77
N PHE A 104 -0.45 -10.14 1.43
CA PHE A 104 0.08 -8.88 0.90
C PHE A 104 1.43 -8.52 1.53
N SER A 105 2.43 -8.40 0.69
CA SER A 105 3.78 -7.97 1.01
C SER A 105 4.09 -6.57 0.43
N HIS A 106 5.27 -6.37 -0.12
CA HIS A 106 5.69 -5.15 -0.82
C HIS A 106 6.64 -5.50 -1.97
N LEU A 107 6.64 -4.71 -3.05
CA LEU A 107 7.52 -4.92 -4.21
C LEU A 107 8.99 -5.06 -3.80
N ASN A 108 9.47 -4.12 -2.99
CA ASN A 108 10.84 -4.03 -2.53
C ASN A 108 11.10 -4.81 -1.22
N ALA A 109 10.30 -5.86 -0.89
CA ALA A 109 10.57 -6.72 0.24
C ALA A 109 11.81 -7.58 -0.04
N ASP A 110 12.86 -7.40 0.76
CA ASP A 110 14.20 -7.98 0.58
C ASP A 110 14.82 -8.35 1.93
N PRO A 111 15.65 -9.42 2.03
CA PRO A 111 16.35 -9.75 3.26
C PRO A 111 17.33 -8.66 3.70
N ASN A 112 17.91 -7.94 2.74
CA ASN A 112 18.87 -6.88 2.97
C ASN A 112 18.48 -5.63 2.14
N PRO A 113 17.37 -4.95 2.49
CA PRO A 113 16.93 -3.81 1.72
C PRO A 113 17.98 -2.69 1.77
N PRO A 114 18.28 -2.03 0.62
CA PRO A 114 19.29 -1.00 0.57
C PRO A 114 18.93 0.19 1.45
N GLU A 115 19.92 0.72 2.15
CA GLU A 115 19.82 1.91 2.99
C GLU A 115 20.37 3.12 2.22
N LEU A 116 19.47 3.90 1.62
CA LEU A 116 19.87 5.06 0.81
C LEU A 116 20.17 6.29 1.66
N ILE A 117 19.48 6.41 2.80
CA ILE A 117 19.61 7.56 3.70
C ILE A 117 20.51 7.16 4.85
N TYR A 118 21.81 7.40 4.69
CA TYR A 118 22.85 7.09 5.68
C TYR A 118 23.62 8.33 6.08
N PHE A 119 23.73 8.58 7.38
CA PHE A 119 24.44 9.74 7.93
C PHE A 119 25.60 9.38 8.87
N GLY A 120 26.27 8.26 8.62
CA GLY A 120 27.56 7.92 9.23
C GLY A 120 27.56 7.81 10.76
N THR A 121 26.46 7.45 11.38
CA THR A 121 26.31 7.40 12.85
C THR A 121 25.61 6.13 13.30
N ASP A 122 25.69 5.80 14.60
CA ASP A 122 24.96 4.69 15.25
C ASP A 122 23.44 4.88 15.33
N LEU A 123 22.88 5.63 14.38
CA LEU A 123 21.41 5.84 14.30
C LEU A 123 20.73 4.56 13.78
N PRO A 124 19.55 4.21 14.33
CA PRO A 124 18.81 3.04 13.89
C PRO A 124 18.57 3.10 12.38
N ARG A 125 18.89 1.99 11.70
CA ARG A 125 18.74 1.88 10.25
C ARG A 125 17.28 1.80 9.87
N GLY A 126 16.89 2.50 8.79
CA GLY A 126 15.56 2.43 8.20
C GLY A 126 15.34 1.13 7.42
N ASN A 127 14.18 0.99 6.79
CA ASN A 127 13.76 -0.21 6.04
C ASN A 127 13.55 -1.49 6.85
N SER A 128 13.41 -1.38 8.17
CA SER A 128 13.07 -2.54 9.01
C SER A 128 11.76 -3.19 8.57
N SER A 129 10.80 -2.40 8.11
CA SER A 129 9.51 -2.88 7.61
C SER A 129 9.61 -3.76 6.36
N LEU A 130 10.51 -3.43 5.41
CA LEU A 130 10.71 -4.22 4.18
C LEU A 130 11.37 -5.56 4.47
N LYS A 131 12.37 -5.55 5.38
CA LYS A 131 13.01 -6.78 5.86
C LYS A 131 12.01 -7.69 6.55
N LYS A 132 11.18 -7.14 7.45
CA LYS A 132 10.16 -7.90 8.17
C LYS A 132 9.06 -8.45 7.25
N LYS A 133 8.70 -7.73 6.21
CA LYS A 133 7.79 -8.25 5.18
C LYS A 133 8.38 -9.44 4.43
N TRP A 134 9.66 -9.37 4.09
CA TRP A 134 10.34 -10.50 3.47
C TRP A 134 10.39 -11.72 4.41
N GLU A 135 10.76 -11.54 5.69
CA GLU A 135 10.76 -12.60 6.69
C GLU A 135 9.35 -13.24 6.81
N GLY A 136 8.32 -12.41 6.86
CA GLY A 136 6.92 -12.88 6.89
C GLY A 136 6.49 -13.65 5.64
N ASP A 137 6.92 -13.20 4.43
CA ASP A 137 6.67 -13.93 3.17
C ASP A 137 7.25 -15.35 3.21
N GLN A 138 8.47 -15.52 3.76
CA GLN A 138 9.11 -16.83 3.89
C GLN A 138 8.34 -17.73 4.86
N LEU A 139 8.00 -17.23 6.04
CA LEU A 139 7.23 -17.99 7.04
C LEU A 139 5.84 -18.38 6.53
N VAL A 140 5.14 -17.46 5.86
CA VAL A 140 3.85 -17.76 5.25
C VAL A 140 3.99 -18.88 4.22
N ARG A 141 5.03 -18.85 3.39
CA ARG A 141 5.29 -19.88 2.38
C ARG A 141 5.66 -21.23 3.00
N GLU A 142 6.37 -21.23 4.12
CA GLU A 142 6.72 -22.46 4.87
C GLU A 142 5.47 -23.09 5.51
N ILE A 143 4.60 -22.29 6.13
CA ILE A 143 3.39 -22.76 6.80
C ILE A 143 2.32 -23.18 5.80
N PHE A 144 2.10 -22.35 4.77
CA PHE A 144 1.08 -22.54 3.74
C PHE A 144 1.74 -22.46 2.34
N PRO A 145 2.31 -23.57 1.82
CA PRO A 145 3.07 -23.57 0.55
C PRO A 145 2.29 -23.04 -0.66
N GLU A 146 0.98 -23.26 -0.68
CA GLU A 146 0.07 -22.82 -1.73
C GLU A 146 -0.37 -21.34 -1.58
N ALA A 147 0.18 -20.62 -0.59
CA ALA A 147 -0.15 -19.21 -0.39
C ALA A 147 0.16 -18.39 -1.65
N ILE A 148 -0.76 -17.50 -2.00
CA ILE A 148 -0.60 -16.55 -3.10
C ILE A 148 -0.07 -15.26 -2.49
N ILE A 149 1.12 -14.82 -2.90
CA ILE A 149 1.75 -13.61 -2.36
C ILE A 149 1.63 -12.49 -3.38
N PHE A 150 0.99 -11.38 -2.97
CA PHE A 150 0.94 -10.15 -3.75
C PHE A 150 2.03 -9.20 -3.26
N ARG A 151 2.90 -8.76 -4.17
CA ARG A 151 3.96 -7.77 -3.93
C ARG A 151 3.65 -6.48 -4.69
N PRO A 152 2.79 -5.62 -4.15
CA PRO A 152 2.48 -4.36 -4.80
C PRO A 152 3.62 -3.35 -4.66
N ALA A 153 3.77 -2.50 -5.69
CA ALA A 153 4.40 -1.19 -5.59
C ALA A 153 3.55 -0.25 -4.74
N ASP A 154 3.86 1.03 -4.76
CA ASP A 154 3.03 2.03 -4.07
C ASP A 154 1.62 2.06 -4.66
N ILE A 155 0.63 1.76 -3.82
CA ILE A 155 -0.77 1.67 -4.24
C ILE A 155 -1.43 3.04 -4.10
N TYR A 156 -2.03 3.54 -5.19
CA TYR A 156 -2.81 4.76 -5.17
C TYR A 156 -4.29 4.52 -5.46
N GLY A 157 -5.15 5.42 -4.98
CA GLY A 157 -6.60 5.30 -5.17
C GLY A 157 -7.40 6.40 -4.49
N ILE A 158 -8.73 6.33 -4.57
CA ILE A 158 -9.61 7.32 -3.95
C ILE A 158 -9.52 7.21 -2.43
N LYS A 159 -9.16 8.33 -1.76
CA LYS A 159 -8.92 8.41 -0.31
C LYS A 159 -7.80 7.51 0.19
N ASP A 160 -6.79 7.30 -0.64
CA ASP A 160 -5.58 6.61 -0.22
C ASP A 160 -4.68 7.49 0.65
N TRP A 161 -3.63 6.85 1.16
CA TRP A 161 -2.63 7.55 1.93
C TRP A 161 -1.46 8.05 1.07
N TYR A 162 -1.22 7.42 -0.09
CA TYR A 162 -0.09 7.69 -0.94
C TYR A 162 -0.12 9.12 -1.51
N PHE A 163 -1.22 9.51 -2.17
CA PHE A 163 -1.38 10.89 -2.65
C PHE A 163 -1.65 11.87 -1.52
N PHE A 164 -2.36 11.42 -0.48
CA PHE A 164 -2.68 12.26 0.67
C PHE A 164 -1.42 12.87 1.32
N LYS A 165 -0.32 12.11 1.45
CA LYS A 165 0.93 12.61 2.04
C LYS A 165 1.52 13.79 1.26
N TYR A 166 1.45 13.79 -0.07
CA TYR A 166 1.94 14.89 -0.91
C TYR A 166 0.99 16.08 -0.90
N ILE A 167 -0.31 15.85 -0.94
CA ILE A 167 -1.32 16.90 -1.06
C ILE A 167 -1.57 17.62 0.28
N TYR A 168 -1.55 16.89 1.39
CA TYR A 168 -1.87 17.41 2.73
C TYR A 168 -0.68 17.67 3.63
N HIS A 169 0.54 17.54 3.14
CA HIS A 169 1.74 17.75 3.93
C HIS A 169 1.78 19.13 4.64
N ARG A 170 1.12 20.13 4.06
CA ARG A 170 0.94 21.46 4.65
C ARG A 170 0.41 21.46 6.09
N ARG A 171 -0.45 20.50 6.47
CA ARG A 171 -1.01 20.41 7.83
C ARG A 171 -0.03 19.90 8.87
N TYR A 172 1.00 19.18 8.43
CA TYR A 172 1.87 18.40 9.31
C TYR A 172 3.31 18.88 9.32
N SER A 173 3.70 19.76 8.40
CA SER A 173 5.01 20.39 8.38
C SER A 173 4.94 21.77 9.00
N LYS A 174 5.90 22.09 9.92
CA LYS A 174 6.10 23.45 10.41
C LYS A 174 6.63 24.39 9.32
N ILE A 175 7.21 23.81 8.27
CA ILE A 175 7.69 24.52 7.08
C ILE A 175 6.52 24.56 6.09
N ARG A 176 5.96 25.75 5.90
CA ARG A 176 4.86 25.96 4.95
C ARG A 176 5.28 25.54 3.54
N HIS A 177 4.46 24.69 2.88
CA HIS A 177 4.60 24.29 1.49
C HIS A 177 5.84 23.45 1.14
N ALA A 178 6.43 22.71 2.08
CA ALA A 178 7.55 21.83 1.79
C ALA A 178 7.18 20.36 1.99
N ILE A 179 7.58 19.50 1.05
CA ILE A 179 7.44 18.05 1.13
C ILE A 179 8.84 17.46 1.35
N PRO A 180 9.08 16.66 2.38
CA PRO A 180 10.36 16.01 2.58
C PRO A 180 10.51 14.86 1.57
N ILE A 181 11.35 15.05 0.58
CA ILE A 181 11.70 14.02 -0.41
C ILE A 181 13.22 13.94 -0.47
N TRP A 182 13.76 12.74 -0.37
CA TRP A 182 15.18 12.50 -0.48
C TRP A 182 15.70 12.91 -1.86
N ARG A 183 16.76 13.74 -1.91
CA ARG A 183 17.37 14.26 -3.14
C ARG A 183 16.34 14.77 -4.17
N GLU A 184 15.33 15.46 -3.68
CA GLU A 184 14.23 15.97 -4.52
C GLU A 184 13.48 14.89 -5.32
N GLY A 185 13.77 13.61 -5.11
CA GLY A 185 13.18 12.50 -5.85
C GLY A 185 13.68 12.36 -7.29
N MET A 186 14.81 12.98 -7.64
CA MET A 186 15.34 12.97 -9.01
C MET A 186 15.90 11.61 -9.40
N ASP A 187 16.53 10.91 -8.44
CA ASP A 187 17.15 9.60 -8.68
C ASP A 187 16.21 8.42 -8.41
N THR A 188 14.97 8.71 -8.01
CA THR A 188 14.02 7.68 -7.60
C THR A 188 12.99 7.44 -8.68
N VAL A 189 12.87 6.19 -9.13
CA VAL A 189 11.87 5.77 -10.12
C VAL A 189 10.78 4.97 -9.42
N LYS A 190 9.53 5.37 -9.60
CA LYS A 190 8.34 4.73 -9.04
C LYS A 190 7.45 4.15 -10.13
N GLN A 191 6.78 3.04 -9.80
CA GLN A 191 5.82 2.38 -10.69
C GLN A 191 4.49 2.13 -9.95
N PRO A 192 3.78 3.21 -9.56
CA PRO A 192 2.60 3.11 -8.72
C PRO A 192 1.46 2.37 -9.42
N VAL A 193 0.68 1.62 -8.65
CA VAL A 193 -0.41 0.80 -9.16
C VAL A 193 -1.77 1.26 -8.63
N TRP A 194 -2.79 1.20 -9.50
CA TRP A 194 -4.16 1.55 -9.14
C TRP A 194 -4.80 0.51 -8.21
N SER A 195 -5.34 0.96 -7.08
CA SER A 195 -5.92 0.08 -6.04
C SER A 195 -7.05 -0.82 -6.53
N SER A 196 -7.83 -0.39 -7.52
CA SER A 196 -8.91 -1.20 -8.09
C SER A 196 -8.39 -2.30 -9.01
N ASP A 197 -7.25 -2.08 -9.68
CA ASP A 197 -6.64 -3.09 -10.54
C ASP A 197 -5.99 -4.20 -9.70
N VAL A 198 -5.31 -3.83 -8.61
CA VAL A 198 -4.83 -4.83 -7.64
C VAL A 198 -6.00 -5.63 -7.04
N ALA A 199 -7.12 -4.98 -6.72
CA ALA A 199 -8.30 -5.69 -6.23
C ALA A 199 -8.93 -6.61 -7.28
N ALA A 200 -8.82 -6.27 -8.57
CA ALA A 200 -9.22 -7.16 -9.67
C ALA A 200 -8.29 -8.38 -9.75
N GLY A 201 -6.97 -8.17 -9.65
CA GLY A 201 -6.00 -9.25 -9.60
C GLY A 201 -6.25 -10.23 -8.45
N VAL A 202 -6.55 -9.70 -7.25
CA VAL A 202 -6.94 -10.54 -6.11
C VAL A 202 -8.17 -11.38 -6.42
N LEU A 203 -9.21 -10.77 -7.00
CA LEU A 203 -10.42 -11.51 -7.35
C LEU A 203 -10.13 -12.61 -8.38
N ASN A 204 -9.37 -12.30 -9.43
CA ASN A 204 -9.01 -13.27 -10.45
C ASN A 204 -8.17 -14.41 -9.86
N ALA A 205 -7.20 -14.10 -8.96
CA ALA A 205 -6.39 -15.11 -8.28
C ALA A 205 -7.21 -16.04 -7.35
N VAL A 206 -8.37 -15.57 -6.85
CA VAL A 206 -9.29 -16.42 -6.07
C VAL A 206 -9.87 -17.55 -6.94
N PHE A 207 -10.11 -17.31 -8.22
CA PHE A 207 -10.73 -18.28 -9.12
C PHE A 207 -9.74 -18.99 -10.05
N ASP A 208 -8.52 -18.48 -10.19
CA ASP A 208 -7.50 -19.05 -11.02
C ASP A 208 -6.92 -20.34 -10.39
N THR A 209 -6.91 -21.43 -11.15
CA THR A 209 -6.37 -22.73 -10.71
C THR A 209 -4.85 -22.73 -10.62
N ASP A 210 -4.18 -21.88 -11.39
CA ASP A 210 -2.73 -21.83 -11.49
C ASP A 210 -2.10 -20.77 -10.54
N ALA A 211 -2.95 -20.03 -9.82
CA ALA A 211 -2.50 -19.01 -8.90
C ALA A 211 -1.84 -19.52 -7.60
N PRO A 212 -2.27 -20.67 -7.00
CA PRO A 212 -1.68 -21.15 -5.76
C PRO A 212 -0.16 -21.33 -5.86
N GLY A 213 0.55 -20.96 -4.77
CA GLY A 213 2.00 -21.06 -4.68
C GLY A 213 2.79 -19.99 -5.45
N ASN A 214 2.13 -19.07 -6.15
CA ASN A 214 2.81 -18.03 -6.92
C ASN A 214 2.94 -16.70 -6.17
N THR A 215 3.90 -15.90 -6.64
CA THR A 215 4.08 -14.51 -6.22
C THR A 215 3.77 -13.60 -7.39
N TYR A 216 2.87 -12.62 -7.18
CA TYR A 216 2.46 -11.66 -8.20
C TYR A 216 2.98 -10.26 -7.87
N TYR A 217 3.72 -9.67 -8.80
CA TYR A 217 4.20 -8.30 -8.70
C TYR A 217 3.14 -7.34 -9.26
N CYS A 218 2.59 -6.49 -8.38
CA CYS A 218 1.54 -5.58 -8.79
C CYS A 218 2.12 -4.19 -9.03
N VAL A 219 2.37 -3.87 -10.28
CA VAL A 219 2.95 -2.60 -10.71
C VAL A 219 2.03 -1.93 -11.73
N GLY A 220 2.15 -0.61 -11.86
CA GLY A 220 1.50 0.13 -12.94
C GLY A 220 2.16 -0.14 -14.30
N PRO A 221 1.53 0.30 -15.41
CA PRO A 221 2.06 0.07 -16.75
C PRO A 221 3.33 0.90 -17.03
N GLU A 222 3.47 2.03 -16.38
CA GLU A 222 4.52 3.02 -16.66
C GLU A 222 5.32 3.35 -15.40
N ARG A 223 6.58 3.72 -15.61
CA ARG A 223 7.54 4.12 -14.58
C ARG A 223 7.76 5.62 -14.64
N TYR A 224 7.84 6.28 -13.49
CA TYR A 224 7.98 7.72 -13.39
C TYR A 224 9.07 8.12 -12.40
N CYS A 225 9.82 9.17 -12.72
CA CYS A 225 10.64 9.85 -11.73
C CYS A 225 9.73 10.40 -10.62
N LEU A 226 10.10 10.18 -9.36
CA LEU A 226 9.31 10.59 -8.20
C LEU A 226 9.05 12.10 -8.18
N ASN A 227 10.06 12.90 -8.56
CA ASN A 227 9.93 14.36 -8.69
C ASN A 227 8.81 14.75 -9.67
N ASN A 228 8.87 14.21 -10.89
CA ASN A 228 7.89 14.53 -11.93
C ASN A 228 6.47 14.09 -11.53
N MET A 229 6.35 12.94 -10.87
CA MET A 229 5.07 12.43 -10.38
C MET A 229 4.47 13.34 -9.30
N VAL A 230 5.27 13.77 -8.33
CA VAL A 230 4.80 14.66 -7.26
C VAL A 230 4.44 16.03 -7.81
N ASP A 231 5.24 16.59 -8.73
CA ASP A 231 4.94 17.85 -9.40
C ASP A 231 3.62 17.79 -10.19
N HIS A 232 3.42 16.71 -10.94
CA HIS A 232 2.18 16.47 -11.67
C HIS A 232 0.95 16.43 -10.75
N ILE A 233 1.01 15.63 -9.67
CA ILE A 233 -0.10 15.49 -8.70
C ILE A 233 -0.41 16.82 -8.02
N THR A 234 0.62 17.56 -7.63
CA THR A 234 0.44 18.82 -6.91
C THR A 234 -0.14 19.91 -7.80
N LYS A 235 0.27 19.94 -9.07
CA LYS A 235 -0.28 20.89 -10.06
C LYS A 235 -1.72 20.57 -10.46
N ILE A 236 -2.08 19.29 -10.61
CA ILE A 236 -3.50 18.91 -10.79
C ILE A 236 -4.34 19.42 -9.62
N CYS A 237 -3.82 19.37 -8.38
CA CYS A 237 -4.53 19.89 -7.22
C CYS A 237 -4.52 21.41 -7.09
N ALA A 238 -3.95 22.14 -8.06
CA ALA A 238 -3.74 23.59 -8.02
C ALA A 238 -2.99 24.03 -6.75
N ARG A 239 -1.94 23.31 -6.36
CA ARG A 239 -1.13 23.57 -5.18
C ARG A 239 0.32 23.79 -5.56
N GLU A 240 0.94 24.75 -4.90
CA GLU A 240 2.39 25.01 -5.01
C GLU A 240 3.11 24.41 -3.80
N PHE A 241 4.16 23.66 -4.05
CA PHE A 241 5.01 23.08 -3.03
C PHE A 241 6.48 23.42 -3.27
N ARG A 242 7.21 23.51 -2.18
CA ARG A 242 8.68 23.54 -2.21
C ARG A 242 9.19 22.20 -1.72
N TYR A 243 10.18 21.65 -2.41
CA TYR A 243 10.87 20.46 -1.95
C TYR A 243 11.82 20.79 -0.80
N ILE A 244 11.93 19.90 0.18
CA ILE A 244 13.02 19.94 1.14
C ILE A 244 14.19 19.22 0.50
N THR A 245 15.14 19.97 -0.04
CA THR A 245 16.31 19.44 -0.72
C THR A 245 17.33 18.85 0.25
N ASP A 246 17.53 19.51 1.39
CA ASP A 246 18.53 19.13 2.38
C ASP A 246 17.85 18.55 3.63
N ILE A 247 17.70 17.24 3.63
CA ILE A 247 17.34 16.50 4.84
C ILE A 247 18.60 16.39 5.71
N ASP A 248 18.76 17.35 6.61
CA ASP A 248 19.88 17.36 7.55
C ASP A 248 19.77 16.28 8.65
N VAL A 249 20.87 16.06 9.35
CA VAL A 249 20.94 15.09 10.46
C VAL A 249 19.92 15.41 11.56
N SER A 250 19.62 16.70 11.78
CA SER A 250 18.66 17.14 12.80
C SER A 250 17.24 16.71 12.45
N TYR A 251 16.87 16.82 11.18
CA TYR A 251 15.57 16.36 10.68
C TYR A 251 15.42 14.84 10.80
N ILE A 252 16.45 14.08 10.46
CA ILE A 252 16.45 12.62 10.60
C ILE A 252 16.36 12.19 12.07
N ARG A 253 17.14 12.81 12.97
CA ARG A 253 17.00 12.53 14.41
C ARG A 253 15.58 12.77 14.91
N LYS A 254 14.90 13.79 14.39
CA LYS A 254 13.51 14.06 14.69
C LYS A 254 12.58 12.95 14.14
N LEU A 255 12.79 12.48 12.91
CA LEU A 255 12.02 11.37 12.33
C LEU A 255 12.21 10.07 13.10
N ILE A 256 13.44 9.76 13.53
CA ILE A 256 13.73 8.57 14.33
C ILE A 256 12.99 8.63 15.67
N ARG A 257 12.96 9.78 16.33
CA ARG A 257 12.18 9.98 17.57
C ARG A 257 10.67 9.87 17.33
N GLN A 258 10.23 10.10 16.09
CA GLN A 258 8.83 10.06 15.67
C GLN A 258 8.44 8.76 14.94
N ARG A 259 9.05 7.60 15.27
CA ARG A 259 8.75 6.29 14.66
C ARG A 259 7.25 5.98 14.62
N LYS A 260 6.50 6.44 15.62
CA LYS A 260 5.05 6.30 15.73
C LYS A 260 4.27 7.35 14.93
N ASN A 261 4.97 8.24 14.19
CA ASN A 261 4.29 9.21 13.35
C ASN A 261 3.67 8.51 12.13
N ARG A 262 2.38 8.72 11.96
CA ARG A 262 1.58 8.11 10.89
C ARG A 262 1.92 8.62 9.50
N ILE A 263 2.56 9.77 9.38
CA ILE A 263 2.67 10.50 8.12
C ILE A 263 4.07 10.43 7.56
N VAL A 264 5.06 10.77 8.37
CA VAL A 264 6.46 10.77 7.98
C VAL A 264 7.29 10.18 9.12
N ASN A 265 7.92 9.07 8.87
CA ASN A 265 8.91 8.44 9.74
C ASN A 265 10.11 7.99 8.90
N ILE A 266 11.16 7.50 9.53
CA ILE A 266 12.38 7.12 8.83
C ILE A 266 12.15 5.95 7.85
N ASP A 267 11.34 4.96 8.22
CA ASP A 267 11.02 3.81 7.35
C ASP A 267 10.23 4.24 6.10
N THR A 268 9.25 5.15 6.27
CA THR A 268 8.49 5.68 5.12
C THR A 268 9.37 6.49 4.19
N LEU A 269 10.30 7.27 4.73
CA LEU A 269 11.23 8.07 3.93
C LEU A 269 12.25 7.19 3.17
N GLN A 270 12.81 6.19 3.84
CA GLN A 270 13.71 5.19 3.22
C GLN A 270 13.00 4.41 2.11
N ARG A 271 11.79 3.94 2.37
CA ARG A 271 10.99 3.22 1.37
C ARG A 271 10.63 4.10 0.17
N GLU A 272 10.34 5.37 0.42
CA GLU A 272 10.05 6.33 -0.64
C GLU A 272 11.27 6.62 -1.52
N ALA A 273 12.46 6.67 -0.93
CA ALA A 273 13.72 6.88 -1.64
C ALA A 273 14.15 5.69 -2.50
N LEU A 274 13.62 4.48 -2.25
CA LEU A 274 13.91 3.29 -3.04
C LEU A 274 13.15 3.32 -4.37
N SER A 275 13.87 3.03 -5.46
CA SER A 275 13.24 2.80 -6.76
C SER A 275 12.47 1.48 -6.80
N ASP A 276 11.37 1.47 -7.54
CA ASP A 276 10.57 0.28 -7.77
C ASP A 276 11.20 -0.55 -8.89
N LEU A 277 11.76 -1.70 -8.53
CA LEU A 277 12.44 -2.60 -9.45
C LEU A 277 11.88 -4.01 -9.34
N ILE A 278 11.53 -4.62 -10.48
CA ILE A 278 11.22 -6.04 -10.55
C ILE A 278 12.50 -6.77 -10.96
N VAL A 279 13.08 -7.50 -10.03
CA VAL A 279 14.23 -8.36 -10.31
C VAL A 279 13.75 -9.52 -11.20
N GLN A 280 14.46 -9.78 -12.31
CA GLN A 280 14.12 -10.83 -13.27
C GLN A 280 12.69 -10.68 -13.84
N ARG A 281 12.37 -9.52 -14.38
CA ARG A 281 11.05 -9.18 -14.92
C ARG A 281 10.47 -10.23 -15.87
N HIS A 282 11.30 -10.91 -16.64
CA HIS A 282 10.91 -11.96 -17.59
C HIS A 282 10.40 -13.25 -16.95
N LEU A 283 10.66 -13.48 -15.65
CA LEU A 283 10.19 -14.64 -14.89
C LEU A 283 9.13 -14.25 -13.84
N ALA A 284 8.95 -12.96 -13.60
CA ALA A 284 8.06 -12.45 -12.58
C ALA A 284 6.61 -12.45 -13.10
N LYS A 285 5.70 -13.12 -12.40
CA LYS A 285 4.27 -13.01 -12.66
C LYS A 285 3.74 -11.64 -12.24
N THR A 286 2.90 -11.05 -13.07
CA THR A 286 2.33 -9.71 -12.87
C THR A 286 0.81 -9.74 -12.82
N LEU A 287 0.15 -8.58 -12.74
CA LEU A 287 -1.30 -8.47 -12.82
C LEU A 287 -1.84 -8.88 -14.19
N GLU A 288 -1.03 -8.76 -15.25
CA GLU A 288 -1.39 -9.13 -16.61
C GLU A 288 -1.55 -10.65 -16.75
N ASP A 289 -0.73 -11.43 -16.02
CA ASP A 289 -0.87 -12.91 -15.96
C ASP A 289 -2.18 -13.33 -15.28
N LEU A 290 -2.77 -12.47 -14.46
CA LEU A 290 -4.11 -12.65 -13.89
C LEU A 290 -5.22 -12.04 -14.77
N GLY A 291 -4.91 -11.67 -16.02
CA GLY A 291 -5.87 -11.07 -16.96
C GLY A 291 -6.30 -9.64 -16.60
N VAL A 292 -5.50 -8.92 -15.82
CA VAL A 292 -5.77 -7.52 -15.47
C VAL A 292 -4.80 -6.61 -16.20
N GLN A 293 -5.32 -5.69 -16.99
CA GLN A 293 -4.54 -4.63 -17.62
C GLN A 293 -4.45 -3.42 -16.66
N PRO A 294 -3.27 -3.11 -16.10
CA PRO A 294 -3.11 -2.00 -15.17
C PRO A 294 -3.36 -0.66 -15.86
N ARG A 295 -4.04 0.24 -15.15
CA ARG A 295 -4.33 1.59 -15.65
C ARG A 295 -3.18 2.55 -15.39
N SER A 296 -2.99 3.47 -16.35
CA SER A 296 -1.98 4.53 -16.26
C SER A 296 -2.26 5.48 -15.08
N LEU A 297 -1.21 5.94 -14.41
CA LEU A 297 -1.31 6.99 -13.40
C LEU A 297 -1.82 8.29 -14.01
N GLN A 298 -1.40 8.63 -15.22
CA GLN A 298 -1.80 9.85 -15.92
C GLN A 298 -3.32 9.92 -16.10
N ASP A 299 -3.96 8.80 -16.44
CA ASP A 299 -5.41 8.74 -16.64
C ASP A 299 -6.19 8.79 -15.33
N MET A 300 -5.64 8.17 -14.28
CA MET A 300 -6.34 8.02 -13.01
C MET A 300 -6.08 9.16 -12.02
N ALA A 301 -4.96 9.88 -12.14
CA ALA A 301 -4.59 10.95 -11.22
C ALA A 301 -5.66 12.04 -11.09
N PRO A 302 -6.29 12.55 -12.18
CA PRO A 302 -7.36 13.56 -12.06
C PRO A 302 -8.57 13.08 -11.25
N ILE A 303 -8.95 11.80 -11.40
CA ILE A 303 -10.08 11.19 -10.69
C ILE A 303 -9.78 11.08 -9.20
N VAL A 304 -8.56 10.65 -8.86
CA VAL A 304 -8.12 10.46 -7.47
C VAL A 304 -7.94 11.78 -6.76
N THR A 305 -7.41 12.78 -7.45
CA THR A 305 -7.08 14.09 -6.88
C THR A 305 -8.26 15.03 -6.80
N ASN A 306 -9.35 14.79 -7.55
CA ASN A 306 -10.56 15.63 -7.55
C ASN A 306 -11.07 16.01 -6.13
N PRO A 307 -11.15 15.08 -5.14
CA PRO A 307 -11.59 15.46 -3.79
C PRO A 307 -10.65 16.42 -3.07
N TYR A 308 -9.44 16.59 -3.56
CA TYR A 308 -8.34 17.34 -2.94
C TYR A 308 -8.01 18.66 -3.63
N MET A 309 -8.67 18.98 -4.72
CA MET A 309 -8.47 20.23 -5.45
C MET A 309 -8.68 21.44 -4.54
N ALA A 310 -7.82 22.44 -4.68
CA ALA A 310 -7.87 23.65 -3.86
C ALA A 310 -9.12 24.50 -4.19
N PHE A 311 -9.57 24.44 -5.44
CA PHE A 311 -10.67 25.23 -5.98
C PHE A 311 -11.73 24.33 -6.63
N LYS A 312 -12.43 23.56 -5.81
CA LYS A 312 -13.43 22.59 -6.28
C LYS A 312 -14.64 23.23 -6.98
N SER A 313 -14.86 24.54 -6.77
CA SER A 313 -15.98 25.31 -7.36
C SER A 313 -15.57 26.17 -8.55
N MET A 314 -14.31 26.14 -8.98
CA MET A 314 -13.85 26.90 -10.13
C MET A 314 -13.87 26.03 -11.39
N ASP A 315 -14.26 26.64 -12.50
CA ASP A 315 -14.32 26.00 -13.80
C ASP A 315 -12.96 25.40 -14.18
N ASP A 316 -12.99 24.22 -14.80
CA ASP A 316 -11.80 23.52 -15.31
C ASP A 316 -10.91 24.41 -16.19
N GLU A 317 -11.52 25.37 -16.84
CA GLU A 317 -10.86 26.37 -17.70
C GLU A 317 -9.94 27.31 -16.92
N TYR A 318 -10.32 27.74 -15.71
CA TYR A 318 -9.47 28.56 -14.84
C TYR A 318 -8.25 27.80 -14.34
N ILE A 319 -8.41 26.51 -14.01
CA ILE A 319 -7.30 25.66 -13.56
C ILE A 319 -6.31 25.46 -14.74
N LYS A 320 -6.81 25.16 -15.93
CA LYS A 320 -6.01 24.98 -17.15
C LYS A 320 -5.25 26.23 -17.57
N THR A 321 -5.83 27.43 -17.36
CA THR A 321 -5.16 28.69 -17.72
C THR A 321 -4.12 29.12 -16.69
N LYS A 322 -4.32 28.82 -15.40
CA LYS A 322 -3.42 29.26 -14.33
C LYS A 322 -2.29 28.27 -14.05
N TYR A 323 -2.51 26.98 -14.26
CA TYR A 323 -1.54 25.93 -13.94
C TYR A 323 -1.27 25.09 -15.19
N THR A 324 -0.07 25.18 -15.72
CA THR A 324 0.41 24.24 -16.74
C THR A 324 0.69 22.91 -16.04
N ILE A 325 -0.18 21.92 -16.25
CA ILE A 325 0.03 20.58 -15.74
C ILE A 325 1.10 19.90 -16.58
N PRO A 326 2.26 19.54 -16.04
CA PRO A 326 3.30 18.90 -16.82
C PRO A 326 2.83 17.52 -17.27
N LYS A 327 3.14 17.14 -18.50
CA LYS A 327 2.95 15.78 -18.96
C LYS A 327 3.85 14.85 -18.15
N LEU A 328 3.31 13.75 -17.66
CA LEU A 328 4.13 12.71 -17.08
C LEU A 328 4.95 12.04 -18.19
N ILE A 329 6.26 12.02 -18.00
CA ILE A 329 7.19 11.34 -18.90
C ILE A 329 7.55 10.02 -18.25
N SER A 330 7.24 8.91 -18.94
CA SER A 330 7.69 7.59 -18.54
C SER A 330 9.22 7.50 -18.66
N VAL A 331 9.81 6.78 -17.72
CA VAL A 331 11.23 6.43 -17.77
C VAL A 331 11.31 5.06 -18.41
N ASP A 332 11.96 4.98 -19.56
CA ASP A 332 12.24 3.71 -20.22
C ASP A 332 13.25 2.88 -19.41
N ASP A 333 13.21 1.56 -19.59
CA ASP A 333 14.09 0.61 -18.86
C ASP A 333 15.57 0.77 -19.20
#